data_27d38bad80efebd5ea691ff68815d6fd
#
_entry.id   27d38bad80efebd5ea691ff68815d6fd
#
_cell.length_a   1.000
_cell.length_b   1.000
_cell.length_c   1.000
_cell.angle_alpha   90.00
_cell.angle_beta   90.00
_cell.angle_gamma   90.00
#
_symmetry.space_group_name_H-M   'P 1'
#
loop_
_entity.id
_entity.type
_entity.pdbx_description
1 polymer ?
#
loop_
_entity_poly.entity_id
_entity_poly.type
_entity_poly.pdbx_seq_one_letter_code
_entity_poly.pdbx_strand_id
1 'polypeptide(L)'
;MNSSRLAVPVLPLASDFRRSLSIAREFGIGGIEVDGRYGIDLATLSDTGVRQIRKWLDDAGLHVSAISFPTRGGYADQNRLEARVLATKQAMLQAHRLGASVLLGHLGDIPSAKEDPGWQVLVDVLSDLGRTGQQTGVMFCAEAGQAGPDDLKKVIESESGGASYPGMI
;
A
#
# COMPACT_ATOMS: atom_id res chain seq x y z
N MET A 1 28.26 -8.77 -3.66
CA MET A 1 27.88 -7.89 -2.55
C MET A 1 26.55 -8.41 -2.03
N ASN A 2 26.45 -8.77 -0.74
CA ASN A 2 25.17 -9.13 -0.13
C ASN A 2 24.27 -7.88 -0.15
N SER A 3 23.28 -7.83 -1.01
CA SER A 3 22.27 -6.78 -0.92
C SER A 3 21.53 -6.98 0.41
N SER A 4 21.53 -5.95 1.24
CA SER A 4 20.76 -5.94 2.47
C SER A 4 19.30 -6.24 2.14
N ARG A 5 18.65 -7.12 2.93
CA ARG A 5 17.20 -7.35 2.84
C ARG A 5 16.40 -6.29 3.63
N LEU A 6 17.00 -5.12 3.85
CA LEU A 6 16.36 -3.99 4.51
C LEU A 6 15.73 -3.08 3.47
N ALA A 7 14.56 -2.57 3.80
CA ALA A 7 13.90 -1.49 3.10
C ALA A 7 13.71 -0.31 4.05
N VAL A 8 13.79 0.91 3.52
CA VAL A 8 13.59 2.14 4.29
C VAL A 8 12.61 3.07 3.59
N PRO A 9 11.79 3.82 4.32
CA PRO A 9 11.00 4.90 3.74
C PRO A 9 11.93 5.99 3.21
N VAL A 10 11.71 6.43 1.98
CA VAL A 10 12.60 7.43 1.34
C VAL A 10 12.24 8.87 1.69
N LEU A 11 10.98 9.15 2.01
CA LEU A 11 10.52 10.51 2.29
C LEU A 11 11.30 11.19 3.44
N PRO A 12 11.65 10.51 4.56
CA PRO A 12 12.45 11.11 5.62
C PRO A 12 13.94 11.30 5.29
N LEU A 13 14.45 10.69 4.23
CA LEU A 13 15.88 10.73 3.89
C LEU A 13 16.28 12.07 3.27
N ALA A 14 15.45 12.59 2.37
CA ALA A 14 15.64 13.90 1.75
C ALA A 14 14.34 14.39 1.12
N SER A 15 14.25 15.70 0.87
CA SER A 15 13.13 16.32 0.15
C SER A 15 13.12 16.01 -1.36
N ASP A 16 14.26 15.68 -1.93
CA ASP A 16 14.42 15.27 -3.33
C ASP A 16 14.51 13.75 -3.44
N PHE A 17 13.66 13.16 -4.27
CA PHE A 17 13.56 11.71 -4.43
C PHE A 17 14.88 11.08 -4.89
N ARG A 18 15.57 11.67 -5.87
CA ARG A 18 16.85 11.13 -6.36
C ARG A 18 17.93 11.19 -5.26
N ARG A 19 17.92 12.26 -4.47
CA ARG A 19 18.84 12.38 -3.33
C ARG A 19 18.57 11.30 -2.29
N SER A 20 17.31 10.99 -2.01
CA SER A 20 16.92 9.88 -1.12
C SER A 20 17.45 8.53 -1.63
N LEU A 21 17.36 8.27 -2.94
CA LEU A 21 17.91 7.04 -3.53
C LEU A 21 19.44 6.96 -3.36
N SER A 22 20.15 8.07 -3.55
CA SER A 22 21.60 8.11 -3.33
C SER A 22 21.98 7.78 -1.89
N ILE A 23 21.25 8.34 -0.93
CA ILE A 23 21.46 8.08 0.50
C ILE A 23 21.19 6.59 0.81
N ALA A 24 20.06 6.04 0.37
CA ALA A 24 19.74 4.63 0.58
C ALA A 24 20.84 3.71 0.03
N ARG A 25 21.34 4.01 -1.16
CA ARG A 25 22.46 3.28 -1.78
C ARG A 25 23.75 3.39 -0.96
N GLU A 26 24.11 4.59 -0.47
CA GLU A 26 25.32 4.83 0.34
C GLU A 26 25.30 3.98 1.61
N PHE A 27 24.12 3.74 2.21
CA PHE A 27 23.94 2.87 3.38
C PHE A 27 23.80 1.38 3.04
N GLY A 28 23.93 0.97 1.78
CA GLY A 28 23.83 -0.42 1.36
C GLY A 28 22.41 -1.00 1.45
N ILE A 29 21.39 -0.14 1.47
CA ILE A 29 19.98 -0.54 1.46
C ILE A 29 19.64 -1.09 0.08
N GLY A 30 18.88 -2.19 0.02
CA GLY A 30 18.44 -2.81 -1.23
C GLY A 30 17.00 -2.45 -1.62
N GLY A 31 16.14 -2.17 -0.65
CA GLY A 31 14.73 -1.86 -0.85
C GLY A 31 14.33 -0.49 -0.34
N ILE A 32 13.31 0.09 -0.95
CA ILE A 32 12.73 1.36 -0.49
C ILE A 32 11.22 1.23 -0.32
N GLU A 33 10.68 1.97 0.63
CA GLU A 33 9.26 2.29 0.70
C GLU A 33 9.04 3.70 0.15
N VAL A 34 8.06 3.83 -0.73
CA VAL A 34 7.70 5.10 -1.36
C VAL A 34 6.35 5.57 -0.83
N ASP A 35 6.28 6.83 -0.39
CA ASP A 35 5.00 7.46 -0.11
C ASP A 35 4.30 7.84 -1.42
N GLY A 36 3.12 7.27 -1.64
CA GLY A 36 2.34 7.40 -2.88
C GLY A 36 1.51 8.68 -2.97
N ARG A 37 1.64 9.60 -2.00
CA ARG A 37 0.95 10.90 -2.00
C ARG A 37 1.90 12.08 -1.87
N TYR A 38 2.83 12.00 -0.93
CA TYR A 38 3.74 13.12 -0.62
C TYR A 38 5.13 12.90 -1.19
N GLY A 39 5.53 11.65 -1.43
CA GLY A 39 6.79 11.31 -2.07
C GLY A 39 6.67 11.29 -3.60
N ILE A 40 5.76 10.46 -4.12
CA ILE A 40 5.42 10.39 -5.55
C ILE A 40 3.90 10.44 -5.64
N ASP A 41 3.35 11.48 -6.25
CA ASP A 41 1.90 11.54 -6.47
C ASP A 41 1.48 10.52 -7.53
N LEU A 42 1.01 9.35 -7.08
CA LEU A 42 0.57 8.27 -7.95
C LEU A 42 -0.63 8.65 -8.82
N ALA A 43 -1.47 9.59 -8.37
CA ALA A 43 -2.68 9.98 -9.10
C ALA A 43 -2.35 10.70 -10.41
N THR A 44 -1.24 11.42 -10.45
CA THR A 44 -0.79 12.20 -11.61
C THR A 44 0.38 11.57 -12.36
N LEU A 45 0.85 10.38 -11.92
CA LEU A 45 2.04 9.74 -12.45
C LEU A 45 1.81 9.24 -13.89
N SER A 46 2.47 9.87 -14.84
CA SER A 46 2.43 9.50 -16.26
C SER A 46 3.30 8.29 -16.59
N ASP A 47 3.09 7.70 -17.78
CA ASP A 47 3.93 6.61 -18.29
C ASP A 47 5.41 6.99 -18.39
N THR A 48 5.69 8.23 -18.76
CA THR A 48 7.05 8.75 -18.81
C THR A 48 7.63 8.87 -17.39
N GLY A 49 6.83 9.32 -16.43
CA GLY A 49 7.22 9.38 -15.02
C GLY A 49 7.57 8.01 -14.46
N VAL A 50 6.73 6.99 -14.72
CA VAL A 50 7.01 5.60 -14.31
C VAL A 50 8.35 5.12 -14.88
N ARG A 51 8.56 5.28 -16.20
CA ARG A 51 9.84 4.88 -16.83
C ARG A 51 11.05 5.60 -16.23
N GLN A 52 10.89 6.88 -15.93
CA GLN A 52 11.97 7.67 -15.34
C GLN A 52 12.31 7.23 -13.92
N ILE A 53 11.30 6.97 -13.08
CA ILE A 53 11.50 6.48 -11.71
C ILE A 53 12.15 5.10 -11.75
N ARG A 54 11.67 4.18 -12.58
CA ARG A 54 12.29 2.86 -12.72
C ARG A 54 13.76 2.97 -13.15
N LYS A 55 14.07 3.84 -14.09
CA LYS A 55 15.45 4.07 -14.49
C LYS A 55 16.31 4.54 -13.30
N TRP A 56 15.83 5.48 -12.49
CA TRP A 56 16.58 5.95 -11.32
C TRP A 56 16.80 4.84 -10.28
N LEU A 57 15.80 3.97 -10.08
CA LEU A 57 15.92 2.81 -9.20
C LEU A 57 16.97 1.83 -9.73
N ASP A 58 16.92 1.50 -11.01
CA ASP A 58 17.87 0.60 -11.66
C ASP A 58 19.31 1.17 -11.59
N ASP A 59 19.50 2.46 -11.88
CA ASP A 59 20.78 3.15 -11.79
C ASP A 59 21.35 3.16 -10.35
N ALA A 60 20.45 3.16 -9.33
CA ALA A 60 20.83 3.12 -7.93
C ALA A 60 20.99 1.67 -7.40
N GLY A 61 20.55 0.66 -8.13
CA GLY A 61 20.51 -0.74 -7.67
C GLY A 61 19.47 -0.98 -6.56
N LEU A 62 18.37 -0.23 -6.57
CA LEU A 62 17.29 -0.28 -5.59
C LEU A 62 16.01 -0.84 -6.21
N HIS A 63 15.14 -1.39 -5.36
CA HIS A 63 13.79 -1.79 -5.76
C HIS A 63 12.74 -1.20 -4.81
N VAL A 64 11.52 -1.02 -5.31
CA VAL A 64 10.39 -0.60 -4.47
C VAL A 64 9.85 -1.84 -3.75
N SER A 65 10.03 -1.90 -2.44
CA SER A 65 9.54 -2.99 -1.59
C SER A 65 8.06 -2.82 -1.25
N ALA A 66 7.65 -1.58 -1.01
CA ALA A 66 6.27 -1.22 -0.71
C ALA A 66 5.97 0.23 -1.13
N ILE A 67 4.70 0.51 -1.33
CA ILE A 67 4.20 1.88 -1.44
C ILE A 67 3.20 2.13 -0.32
N SER A 68 3.42 3.15 0.49
CA SER A 68 2.43 3.62 1.45
C SER A 68 1.43 4.57 0.76
N PHE A 69 0.14 4.33 0.98
CA PHE A 69 -0.92 5.13 0.38
C PHE A 69 -1.95 5.52 1.44
N PRO A 70 -1.64 6.51 2.28
CA PRO A 70 -2.55 6.96 3.32
C PRO A 70 -3.80 7.59 2.71
N THR A 71 -4.98 7.18 3.20
CA THR A 71 -6.27 7.74 2.84
C THR A 71 -6.82 8.61 3.98
N ARG A 72 -7.61 9.63 3.63
CA ARG A 72 -8.37 10.39 4.62
C ARG A 72 -9.64 9.62 4.97
N GLY A 73 -9.82 9.25 6.22
CA GLY A 73 -10.89 8.38 6.71
C GLY A 73 -10.63 6.90 6.39
N GLY A 74 -11.32 6.04 7.13
CA GLY A 74 -11.24 4.58 6.97
C GLY A 74 -12.21 4.03 5.93
N TYR A 75 -12.15 2.73 5.71
CA TYR A 75 -13.02 2.07 4.72
C TYR A 75 -14.40 1.67 5.27
N ALA A 76 -14.62 1.80 6.58
CA ALA A 76 -15.96 1.71 7.17
C ALA A 76 -16.77 3.02 7.05
N ASP A 77 -16.09 4.16 6.86
CA ASP A 77 -16.72 5.47 6.67
C ASP A 77 -17.24 5.62 5.24
N GLN A 78 -18.57 5.73 5.09
CA GLN A 78 -19.23 5.86 3.79
C GLN A 78 -19.02 7.21 3.11
N ASN A 79 -18.58 8.25 3.85
CA ASN A 79 -18.33 9.56 3.27
C ASN A 79 -17.19 9.49 2.24
N ARG A 80 -17.51 9.76 0.98
CA ARG A 80 -16.56 9.67 -0.16
C ARG A 80 -15.89 8.29 -0.31
N LEU A 81 -16.52 7.22 0.13
CA LEU A 81 -15.97 5.88 0.10
C LEU A 81 -15.59 5.43 -1.32
N GLU A 82 -16.49 5.61 -2.28
CA GLU A 82 -16.25 5.22 -3.67
C GLU A 82 -14.98 5.87 -4.25
N ALA A 83 -14.81 7.18 -4.03
CA ALA A 83 -13.62 7.89 -4.48
C ALA A 83 -12.34 7.39 -3.80
N ARG A 84 -12.44 7.03 -2.52
CA ARG A 84 -11.32 6.45 -1.74
C ARG A 84 -10.94 5.08 -2.27
N VAL A 85 -11.90 4.20 -2.48
CA VAL A 85 -11.68 2.86 -3.03
C VAL A 85 -11.09 2.94 -4.43
N LEU A 86 -11.65 3.78 -5.30
CA LEU A 86 -11.13 3.99 -6.66
C LEU A 86 -9.68 4.47 -6.63
N ALA A 87 -9.36 5.47 -5.79
CA ALA A 87 -7.99 5.97 -5.66
C ALA A 87 -7.02 4.90 -5.18
N THR A 88 -7.45 4.03 -4.24
CA THR A 88 -6.63 2.91 -3.76
C THR A 88 -6.38 1.88 -4.87
N LYS A 89 -7.40 1.52 -5.65
CA LYS A 89 -7.23 0.62 -6.80
C LYS A 89 -6.28 1.20 -7.85
N GLN A 90 -6.40 2.49 -8.13
CA GLN A 90 -5.46 3.18 -9.03
C GLN A 90 -4.04 3.18 -8.47
N ALA A 91 -3.87 3.36 -7.16
CA ALA A 91 -2.57 3.27 -6.50
C ALA A 91 -1.98 1.84 -6.61
N MET A 92 -2.79 0.78 -6.49
CA MET A 92 -2.35 -0.61 -6.71
C MET A 92 -1.83 -0.83 -8.14
N LEU A 93 -2.53 -0.30 -9.15
CA LEU A 93 -2.06 -0.35 -10.53
C LEU A 93 -0.72 0.38 -10.71
N GLN A 94 -0.56 1.56 -10.14
CA GLN A 94 0.70 2.30 -10.22
C GLN A 94 1.82 1.63 -9.44
N ALA A 95 1.51 1.00 -8.29
CA ALA A 95 2.46 0.20 -7.53
C ALA A 95 3.03 -0.95 -8.37
N HIS A 96 2.16 -1.70 -9.05
CA HIS A 96 2.59 -2.73 -10.01
C HIS A 96 3.52 -2.17 -11.09
N ARG A 97 3.18 -1.03 -11.67
CA ARG A 97 3.98 -0.38 -12.72
C ARG A 97 5.35 0.09 -12.23
N LEU A 98 5.46 0.42 -10.94
CA LEU A 98 6.74 0.77 -10.29
C LEU A 98 7.51 -0.46 -9.81
N GLY A 99 6.95 -1.67 -9.94
CA GLY A 99 7.58 -2.92 -9.53
C GLY A 99 7.37 -3.27 -8.06
N ALA A 100 6.49 -2.56 -7.35
CA ALA A 100 6.10 -2.92 -5.99
C ALA A 100 5.04 -4.02 -6.00
N SER A 101 5.15 -4.96 -5.06
CA SER A 101 4.15 -6.01 -4.81
C SER A 101 3.26 -5.75 -3.60
N VAL A 102 3.50 -4.66 -2.88
CA VAL A 102 2.79 -4.31 -1.65
C VAL A 102 2.34 -2.85 -1.69
N LEU A 103 1.06 -2.62 -1.39
CA LEU A 103 0.49 -1.31 -1.08
C LEU A 103 0.06 -1.29 0.38
N LEU A 104 0.66 -0.41 1.19
CA LEU A 104 0.31 -0.20 2.59
C LEU A 104 -0.82 0.84 2.69
N GLY A 105 -1.84 0.55 3.47
CA GLY A 105 -2.95 1.50 3.69
C GLY A 105 -3.60 1.33 5.05
N HIS A 106 -4.15 2.41 5.59
CA HIS A 106 -4.86 2.38 6.86
C HIS A 106 -6.32 1.97 6.68
N LEU A 107 -6.81 1.04 7.51
CA LEU A 107 -8.23 0.68 7.51
C LEU A 107 -9.11 1.79 8.08
N GLY A 108 -8.56 2.63 8.95
CA GLY A 108 -9.31 3.52 9.81
C GLY A 108 -9.90 2.78 11.00
N ASP A 109 -10.98 3.31 11.55
CA ASP A 109 -11.67 2.67 12.67
C ASP A 109 -12.39 1.42 12.18
N ILE A 110 -12.16 0.30 12.88
CA ILE A 110 -12.86 -0.97 12.65
C ILE A 110 -14.09 -0.98 13.55
N PRO A 111 -15.32 -1.13 13.00
CA PRO A 111 -16.50 -1.26 13.82
C PRO A 111 -16.39 -2.46 14.80
N SER A 112 -16.73 -2.27 16.05
CA SER A 112 -16.59 -3.30 17.09
C SER A 112 -17.64 -4.40 17.02
N ALA A 113 -18.80 -4.11 16.41
CA ALA A 113 -19.93 -5.03 16.28
C ALA A 113 -20.25 -5.32 14.81
N LYS A 114 -20.57 -6.57 14.50
CA LYS A 114 -20.94 -6.99 13.13
C LYS A 114 -22.28 -6.39 12.67
N GLU A 115 -23.09 -5.98 13.60
CA GLU A 115 -24.39 -5.30 13.38
C GLU A 115 -24.22 -3.83 12.99
N ASP A 116 -23.04 -3.26 13.17
CA ASP A 116 -22.73 -1.91 12.73
C ASP A 116 -22.77 -1.85 11.19
N PRO A 117 -23.50 -0.90 10.60
CA PRO A 117 -23.57 -0.77 9.14
C PRO A 117 -22.19 -0.60 8.46
N GLY A 118 -21.22 -0.03 9.16
CA GLY A 118 -19.84 0.12 8.68
C GLY A 118 -19.09 -1.21 8.59
N TRP A 119 -19.50 -2.24 9.33
CA TRP A 119 -18.87 -3.56 9.30
C TRP A 119 -18.95 -4.20 7.91
N GLN A 120 -20.18 -4.35 7.40
CA GLN A 120 -20.37 -4.98 6.08
C GLN A 120 -19.70 -4.17 4.98
N VAL A 121 -19.77 -2.84 5.07
CA VAL A 121 -19.08 -1.94 4.14
C VAL A 121 -17.58 -2.20 4.12
N LEU A 122 -16.95 -2.32 5.29
CA LEU A 122 -15.51 -2.61 5.40
C LEU A 122 -15.17 -3.96 4.76
N VAL A 123 -15.92 -5.01 5.08
CA VAL A 123 -15.72 -6.36 4.52
C VAL A 123 -15.85 -6.34 2.99
N ASP A 124 -16.89 -5.71 2.45
CA ASP A 124 -17.11 -5.61 1.01
C ASP A 124 -15.96 -4.87 0.30
N VAL A 125 -15.47 -3.78 0.91
CA VAL A 125 -14.34 -3.02 0.36
C VAL A 125 -13.05 -3.84 0.38
N LEU A 126 -12.76 -4.55 1.48
CA LEU A 126 -11.55 -5.38 1.55
C LEU A 126 -11.59 -6.51 0.54
N SER A 127 -12.74 -7.16 0.36
CA SER A 127 -12.96 -8.17 -0.68
C SER A 127 -12.72 -7.60 -2.09
N ASP A 128 -13.17 -6.39 -2.34
CA ASP A 128 -13.00 -5.71 -3.63
C ASP A 128 -11.54 -5.30 -3.88
N LEU A 129 -10.84 -4.81 -2.86
CA LEU A 129 -9.39 -4.54 -2.93
C LEU A 129 -8.59 -5.84 -3.09
N GLY A 130 -8.98 -6.92 -2.42
CA GLY A 130 -8.39 -8.24 -2.58
C GLY A 130 -8.48 -8.76 -4.03
N ARG A 131 -9.66 -8.64 -4.66
CA ARG A 131 -9.82 -8.97 -6.10
C ARG A 131 -8.91 -8.12 -6.99
N THR A 132 -8.79 -6.84 -6.69
CA THR A 132 -7.87 -5.95 -7.41
C THR A 132 -6.42 -6.40 -7.23
N GLY A 133 -6.06 -6.84 -6.02
CA GLY A 133 -4.75 -7.41 -5.73
C GLY A 133 -4.43 -8.64 -6.57
N GLN A 134 -5.38 -9.56 -6.71
CA GLN A 134 -5.23 -10.73 -7.57
C GLN A 134 -4.99 -10.36 -9.04
N GLN A 135 -5.67 -9.34 -9.54
CA GLN A 135 -5.54 -8.87 -10.92
C GLN A 135 -4.23 -8.14 -11.19
N THR A 136 -3.75 -7.37 -10.22
CA THR A 136 -2.55 -6.53 -10.36
C THR A 136 -1.26 -7.20 -9.89
N GLY A 137 -1.36 -8.26 -9.08
CA GLY A 137 -0.22 -8.85 -8.38
C GLY A 137 0.30 -7.99 -7.22
N VAL A 138 -0.49 -7.01 -6.74
CA VAL A 138 -0.14 -6.14 -5.62
C VAL A 138 -1.01 -6.46 -4.42
N MET A 139 -0.39 -6.87 -3.32
CA MET A 139 -1.09 -7.12 -2.06
C MET A 139 -1.46 -5.79 -1.39
N PHE A 140 -2.72 -5.62 -1.00
CA PHE A 140 -3.11 -4.55 -0.09
C PHE A 140 -2.80 -4.98 1.34
N CYS A 141 -1.81 -4.37 1.96
CA CYS A 141 -1.41 -4.59 3.34
C CYS A 141 -2.09 -3.55 4.22
N ALA A 142 -3.02 -4.01 5.03
CA ALA A 142 -3.83 -3.14 5.88
C ALA A 142 -3.16 -2.86 7.22
N GLU A 143 -2.99 -1.59 7.54
CA GLU A 143 -2.58 -1.14 8.87
C GLU A 143 -3.84 -0.87 9.70
N ALA A 144 -3.97 -1.58 10.81
CA ALA A 144 -5.17 -1.55 11.67
C ALA A 144 -5.30 -0.26 12.51
N GLY A 145 -4.30 0.61 12.47
CA GLY A 145 -4.31 1.84 13.27
C GLY A 145 -4.42 1.55 14.78
N GLN A 146 -5.49 2.03 15.41
CA GLN A 146 -5.76 1.79 16.84
C GLN A 146 -6.61 0.54 17.11
N ALA A 147 -7.04 -0.18 16.06
CA ALA A 147 -7.82 -1.40 16.24
C ALA A 147 -6.98 -2.50 16.90
N GLY A 148 -7.62 -3.23 17.81
CA GLY A 148 -6.96 -4.35 18.47
C GLY A 148 -6.81 -5.58 17.57
N PRO A 149 -5.92 -6.53 17.92
CA PRO A 149 -5.73 -7.76 17.17
C PRO A 149 -7.03 -8.57 17.00
N ASP A 150 -7.91 -8.54 18.00
CA ASP A 150 -9.18 -9.26 17.96
C ASP A 150 -10.15 -8.67 16.92
N ASP A 151 -10.16 -7.36 16.75
CA ASP A 151 -11.02 -6.71 15.75
C ASP A 151 -10.52 -7.01 14.35
N LEU A 152 -9.20 -6.97 14.15
CA LEU A 152 -8.59 -7.36 12.89
C LEU A 152 -8.88 -8.82 12.54
N LYS A 153 -8.76 -9.73 13.52
CA LYS A 153 -9.07 -11.15 13.36
C LYS A 153 -10.51 -11.36 12.91
N LYS A 154 -11.49 -10.69 13.54
CA LYS A 154 -12.90 -10.77 13.15
C LYS A 154 -13.14 -10.36 11.70
N VAL A 155 -12.48 -9.30 11.25
CA VAL A 155 -12.57 -8.82 9.85
C VAL A 155 -12.02 -9.86 8.89
N ILE A 156 -10.84 -10.41 9.16
CA ILE A 156 -10.19 -11.43 8.34
C ILE A 156 -11.05 -12.70 8.25
N GLU A 157 -11.59 -13.16 9.37
CA GLU A 157 -12.48 -14.34 9.42
C GLU A 157 -13.79 -14.11 8.65
N SER A 158 -14.30 -12.88 8.63
CA SER A 158 -15.51 -12.53 7.87
C SER A 158 -15.27 -12.52 6.37
N GLU A 159 -14.06 -12.14 5.92
CA GLU A 159 -13.67 -12.24 4.52
C GLU A 159 -13.41 -13.68 4.06
N SER A 160 -12.83 -14.49 4.95
CA SER A 160 -12.43 -15.87 4.63
C SER A 160 -13.60 -16.82 4.41
N GLY A 161 -14.85 -16.39 4.59
CA GLY A 161 -16.04 -17.17 4.28
C GLY A 161 -16.18 -17.58 2.81
N GLY A 162 -15.23 -17.24 1.92
CA GLY A 162 -15.25 -17.56 0.51
C GLY A 162 -13.92 -17.85 -0.19
N ALA A 163 -12.76 -17.56 0.40
CA ALA A 163 -11.49 -17.93 -0.23
C ALA A 163 -10.36 -17.93 0.80
N SER A 164 -9.65 -19.06 0.92
CA SER A 164 -8.37 -19.13 1.64
C SER A 164 -7.35 -18.19 0.98
N TYR A 165 -6.96 -17.12 1.66
CA TYR A 165 -5.76 -16.36 1.29
C TYR A 165 -4.56 -16.91 2.07
N PRO A 166 -3.57 -17.52 1.43
CA PRO A 166 -2.28 -17.77 2.06
C PRO A 166 -1.45 -16.47 1.95
N GLY A 167 -1.39 -15.69 2.99
CA GLY A 167 -0.45 -14.56 3.01
C GLY A 167 -0.81 -13.32 3.79
N MET A 168 -1.57 -13.40 4.87
CA MET A 168 -1.55 -12.35 5.88
C MET A 168 -0.67 -12.80 7.03
N ILE A 169 0.46 -12.14 7.19
CA ILE A 169 1.32 -12.19 8.39
C ILE A 169 1.10 -10.91 9.17
#